data_04bac083f3c76e59a773772b24a3407c
#
_entry.id   04bac083f3c76e59a773772b24a3407c
#
_cell.length_a   1.000
_cell.length_b   1.000
_cell.length_c   1.000
_cell.angle_alpha   90.00
_cell.angle_beta   90.00
_cell.angle_gamma   90.00
#
_symmetry.space_group_name_H-M   'P 1'
#
loop_
_entity.id
_entity.type
_entity.pdbx_description
1 polymer ?
#
loop_
_entity_poly.entity_id
_entity_poly.type
_entity_poly.pdbx_seq_one_letter_code
_entity_poly.pdbx_strand_id
1 'polypeptide(L)'
;MINLGSPDSTSIKDVRKYLDEFLMDERVIGKSYWFRWFLVKVIILNTRPRKSAKAYKKIWWKEGSPLIVLSKRLFDKVTKLVNFPVALAMRYGSISIFKGLKELDDKGVKNITVLPLYPHYAMSSYETVVEKVKDEVKTNFPHLKIKTVEPFYNDKKYIDLLCNKIKSTISKIDYDHILFSYH
;
A
#
# COMPACT_ATOMS: atom_id res chain seq x y z
N MET A 1 -5.01 6.75 6.17
CA MET A 1 -5.03 6.14 4.82
C MET A 1 -3.77 5.31 4.64
N ILE A 2 -3.87 4.04 4.20
CA ILE A 2 -2.70 3.14 4.09
C ILE A 2 -2.69 2.47 2.72
N ASN A 3 -1.54 2.52 2.03
CA ASN A 3 -1.29 1.81 0.78
C ASN A 3 -0.12 0.82 0.94
N LEU A 4 0.22 0.06 -0.12
CA LEU A 4 1.23 -0.99 -0.09
C LEU A 4 2.63 -0.45 0.22
N GLY A 5 3.00 0.61 -0.44
CA GLY A 5 4.35 1.14 -0.38
C GLY A 5 5.18 0.82 -1.62
N SER A 6 6.40 1.31 -1.60
CA SER A 6 7.34 1.22 -2.71
C SER A 6 8.77 1.42 -2.17
N PRO A 7 9.80 0.98 -2.88
CA PRO A 7 11.18 1.36 -2.55
C PRO A 7 11.33 2.88 -2.48
N ASP A 8 12.24 3.37 -1.65
CA ASP A 8 12.52 4.80 -1.50
C ASP A 8 13.18 5.39 -2.77
N SER A 9 13.92 4.55 -3.51
CA SER A 9 14.49 4.89 -4.81
C SER A 9 14.62 3.65 -5.70
N THR A 10 15.07 3.86 -6.94
CA THR A 10 15.40 2.77 -7.87
C THR A 10 16.81 2.20 -7.66
N SER A 11 17.50 2.56 -6.57
CA SER A 11 18.79 1.98 -6.24
C SER A 11 18.62 0.49 -5.88
N ILE A 12 19.64 -0.32 -6.16
CA ILE A 12 19.61 -1.74 -5.79
C ILE A 12 19.48 -1.91 -4.27
N LYS A 13 20.06 -0.99 -3.49
CA LYS A 13 20.01 -1.00 -2.02
C LYS A 13 18.59 -0.81 -1.51
N ASP A 14 17.89 0.22 -2.00
CA ASP A 14 16.53 0.53 -1.54
C ASP A 14 15.52 -0.50 -2.02
N VAL A 15 15.68 -0.98 -3.25
CA VAL A 15 14.86 -2.08 -3.77
C VAL A 15 15.09 -3.36 -2.97
N ARG A 16 16.34 -3.68 -2.59
CA ARG A 16 16.65 -4.83 -1.73
C ARG A 16 15.97 -4.71 -0.38
N LYS A 17 16.05 -3.54 0.27
CA LYS A 17 15.41 -3.26 1.57
C LYS A 17 13.89 -3.44 1.48
N TYR A 18 13.27 -2.88 0.46
CA TYR A 18 11.83 -3.03 0.23
C TYR A 18 11.41 -4.49 -0.02
N LEU A 19 12.13 -5.20 -0.88
CA LEU A 19 11.86 -6.61 -1.16
C LEU A 19 12.04 -7.49 0.09
N ASP A 20 12.99 -7.16 0.93
CA ASP A 20 13.21 -7.86 2.19
C ASP A 20 11.99 -7.74 3.11
N GLU A 21 11.56 -6.51 3.38
CA GLU A 21 10.40 -6.23 4.23
C GLU A 21 9.12 -6.87 3.66
N PHE A 22 8.89 -6.73 2.36
CA PHE A 22 7.72 -7.23 1.67
C PHE A 22 7.64 -8.76 1.65
N LEU A 23 8.74 -9.43 1.27
CA LEU A 23 8.75 -10.89 1.10
C LEU A 23 8.93 -11.66 2.43
N MET A 24 9.41 -10.99 3.48
CA MET A 24 9.46 -11.58 4.82
C MET A 24 8.11 -11.55 5.54
N ASP A 25 7.10 -10.90 4.99
CA ASP A 25 5.75 -10.97 5.53
C ASP A 25 5.14 -12.36 5.27
N GLU A 26 4.61 -12.99 6.33
CA GLU A 26 3.98 -14.31 6.25
C GLU A 26 2.71 -14.34 5.41
N ARG A 27 2.04 -13.19 5.28
CA ARG A 27 0.84 -13.03 4.44
C ARG A 27 1.17 -12.89 2.96
N VAL A 28 2.43 -12.60 2.64
CA VAL A 28 2.95 -12.57 1.27
C VAL A 28 3.51 -13.93 0.88
N ILE A 29 4.34 -14.51 1.75
CA ILE A 29 4.86 -15.89 1.57
C ILE A 29 4.41 -16.73 2.75
N GLY A 30 3.27 -17.43 2.60
CA GLY A 30 2.61 -18.26 3.60
C GLY A 30 3.36 -19.56 3.92
N LYS A 31 4.66 -19.49 4.17
CA LYS A 31 5.53 -20.60 4.56
C LYS A 31 6.12 -20.39 5.94
N SER A 32 6.66 -21.46 6.57
CA SER A 32 7.31 -21.34 7.85
C SER A 32 8.40 -20.26 7.84
N TYR A 33 8.66 -19.64 9.01
CA TYR A 33 9.63 -18.54 9.11
C TYR A 33 11.00 -18.92 8.56
N TRP A 34 11.55 -20.10 8.92
CA TRP A 34 12.87 -20.55 8.49
C TRP A 34 12.96 -20.79 6.99
N PHE A 35 11.92 -21.38 6.37
CA PHE A 35 11.85 -21.55 4.92
C PHE A 35 11.80 -20.19 4.23
N ARG A 36 10.94 -19.28 4.69
CA ARG A 36 10.79 -17.92 4.16
C ARG A 36 12.10 -17.15 4.29
N TRP A 37 12.74 -17.23 5.47
CA TRP A 37 14.02 -16.59 5.71
C TRP A 37 15.09 -17.07 4.72
N PHE A 38 15.26 -18.38 4.57
CA PHE A 38 16.22 -18.96 3.63
C PHE A 38 15.92 -18.52 2.19
N LEU A 39 14.67 -18.68 1.73
CA LEU A 39 14.24 -18.29 0.38
C LEU A 39 14.52 -16.81 0.12
N VAL A 40 14.12 -15.94 1.02
CA VAL A 40 14.25 -14.49 0.85
C VAL A 40 15.70 -14.04 1.00
N LYS A 41 16.34 -14.35 2.13
CA LYS A 41 17.67 -13.81 2.45
C LYS A 41 18.78 -14.42 1.60
N VAL A 42 18.72 -15.73 1.34
CA VAL A 42 19.79 -16.44 0.63
C VAL A 42 19.57 -16.42 -0.90
N ILE A 43 18.35 -16.60 -1.36
CA ILE A 43 18.10 -16.74 -2.80
C ILE A 43 17.62 -15.40 -3.40
N ILE A 44 16.46 -14.91 -2.96
CA ILE A 44 15.79 -13.79 -3.65
C ILE A 44 16.59 -12.51 -3.55
N LEU A 45 17.05 -12.12 -2.36
CA LEU A 45 17.75 -10.87 -2.17
C LEU A 45 19.15 -10.84 -2.82
N ASN A 46 19.70 -11.97 -3.21
CA ASN A 46 20.97 -12.02 -3.94
C ASN A 46 20.77 -11.97 -5.46
N THR A 47 19.61 -12.34 -5.96
CA THR A 47 19.35 -12.46 -7.41
C THR A 47 18.39 -11.40 -7.96
N ARG A 48 17.31 -11.11 -7.25
CA ARG A 48 16.22 -10.25 -7.72
C ARG A 48 16.46 -8.74 -7.67
N PRO A 49 17.16 -8.14 -6.68
CA PRO A 49 17.19 -6.68 -6.52
C PRO A 49 17.66 -5.92 -7.77
N ARG A 50 18.67 -6.43 -8.50
CA ARG A 50 19.15 -5.82 -9.74
C ARG A 50 18.09 -5.80 -10.84
N LYS A 51 17.36 -6.94 -11.02
CA LYS A 51 16.30 -7.05 -12.03
C LYS A 51 15.11 -6.15 -11.65
N SER A 52 14.69 -6.18 -10.39
CA SER A 52 13.60 -5.35 -9.88
C SER A 52 13.94 -3.85 -9.96
N ALA A 53 15.16 -3.44 -9.63
CA ALA A 53 15.62 -2.06 -9.78
C ALA A 53 15.52 -1.56 -11.23
N LYS A 54 15.92 -2.40 -12.21
CA LYS A 54 15.74 -2.09 -13.65
C LYS A 54 14.27 -1.95 -14.03
N ALA A 55 13.38 -2.80 -13.47
CA ALA A 55 11.93 -2.71 -13.71
C ALA A 55 11.34 -1.43 -13.10
N TYR A 56 11.69 -1.13 -11.85
CA TYR A 56 11.26 0.12 -11.20
C TYR A 56 11.71 1.37 -11.98
N LYS A 57 12.94 1.41 -12.51
CA LYS A 57 13.43 2.52 -13.36
C LYS A 57 12.53 2.81 -14.56
N LYS A 58 11.90 1.80 -15.15
CA LYS A 58 11.04 1.97 -16.34
C LYS A 58 9.73 2.68 -16.03
N ILE A 59 9.24 2.57 -14.80
CA ILE A 59 7.95 3.15 -14.38
C ILE A 59 8.12 4.35 -13.44
N TRP A 60 9.36 4.69 -13.07
CA TRP A 60 9.64 5.72 -12.09
C TRP A 60 9.39 7.11 -12.66
N TRP A 61 8.67 7.93 -11.92
CA TRP A 61 8.42 9.31 -12.32
C TRP A 61 9.51 10.24 -11.79
N LYS A 62 9.56 11.48 -12.30
CA LYS A 62 10.48 12.51 -11.79
C LYS A 62 10.28 12.79 -10.29
N GLU A 63 9.02 12.73 -9.84
CA GLU A 63 8.65 12.95 -8.44
C GLU A 63 8.84 11.70 -7.55
N GLY A 64 9.14 10.55 -8.13
CA GLY A 64 9.34 9.30 -7.39
C GLY A 64 8.48 8.13 -7.86
N SER A 65 8.24 7.18 -6.97
CA SER A 65 7.35 6.05 -7.25
C SER A 65 5.93 6.52 -7.58
N PRO A 66 5.33 6.09 -8.72
CA PRO A 66 3.95 6.43 -9.07
C PRO A 66 2.96 6.13 -7.96
N LEU A 67 3.10 4.98 -7.27
CA LEU A 67 2.24 4.61 -6.16
C LEU A 67 2.29 5.64 -5.01
N ILE A 68 3.50 6.05 -4.64
CA ILE A 68 3.69 7.05 -3.58
C ILE A 68 3.16 8.41 -4.00
N VAL A 69 3.48 8.85 -5.23
CA VAL A 69 3.04 10.15 -5.77
C VAL A 69 1.51 10.22 -5.84
N LEU A 70 0.87 9.18 -6.38
CA LEU A 70 -0.60 9.13 -6.47
C LEU A 70 -1.26 9.05 -5.10
N SER A 71 -0.68 8.30 -4.16
CA SER A 71 -1.18 8.24 -2.78
C SER A 71 -1.09 9.59 -2.08
N LYS A 72 0.01 10.34 -2.28
CA LYS A 72 0.15 11.71 -1.76
C LYS A 72 -0.86 12.67 -2.39
N ARG A 73 -1.02 12.63 -3.71
CA ARG A 73 -2.02 13.47 -4.41
C ARG A 73 -3.44 13.16 -3.95
N LEU A 74 -3.77 11.89 -3.67
CA LEU A 74 -5.05 11.52 -3.08
C LEU A 74 -5.17 12.05 -1.64
N PHE A 75 -4.14 11.89 -0.83
CA PHE A 75 -4.07 12.41 0.53
C PHE A 75 -4.31 13.92 0.58
N ASP A 76 -3.64 14.69 -0.29
CA ASP A 76 -3.78 16.15 -0.37
C ASP A 76 -5.21 16.59 -0.76
N LYS A 77 -5.90 15.79 -1.58
CA LYS A 77 -7.30 16.05 -1.94
C LYS A 77 -8.24 15.72 -0.78
N VAL A 78 -8.04 14.58 -0.12
CA VAL A 78 -8.88 14.16 1.01
C VAL A 78 -8.76 15.13 2.17
N THR A 79 -7.56 15.56 2.53
CA THR A 79 -7.33 16.50 3.65
C THR A 79 -8.02 17.85 3.44
N LYS A 80 -8.26 18.26 2.19
CA LYS A 80 -9.01 19.48 1.87
C LYS A 80 -10.54 19.32 2.00
N LEU A 81 -11.02 18.08 2.04
CA LEU A 81 -12.45 17.77 2.07
C LEU A 81 -12.96 17.40 3.47
N VAL A 82 -12.07 17.21 4.44
CA VAL A 82 -12.43 16.79 5.79
C VAL A 82 -11.86 17.75 6.85
N ASN A 83 -12.57 17.89 7.97
CA ASN A 83 -12.19 18.80 9.07
C ASN A 83 -11.51 18.08 10.25
N PHE A 84 -11.02 16.86 10.02
CA PHE A 84 -10.32 16.08 11.04
C PHE A 84 -8.92 15.68 10.56
N PRO A 85 -7.98 15.40 11.48
CA PRO A 85 -6.63 15.01 11.11
C PRO A 85 -6.61 13.72 10.26
N VAL A 86 -5.82 13.73 9.20
CA VAL A 86 -5.56 12.57 8.35
C VAL A 86 -4.06 12.32 8.30
N ALA A 87 -3.64 11.06 8.31
CA ALA A 87 -2.27 10.66 8.05
C ALA A 87 -2.21 9.69 6.87
N LEU A 88 -1.11 9.76 6.11
CA LEU A 88 -0.80 8.81 5.04
C LEU A 88 0.32 7.87 5.51
N ALA A 89 0.10 6.58 5.37
CA ALA A 89 1.10 5.57 5.67
C ALA A 89 1.18 4.51 4.57
N MET A 90 2.26 3.75 4.60
CA MET A 90 2.51 2.62 3.72
C MET A 90 2.75 1.37 4.57
N ARG A 91 2.30 0.22 4.04
CA ARG A 91 2.54 -1.06 4.70
C ARG A 91 4.02 -1.39 4.72
N TYR A 92 4.73 -1.06 3.64
CA TYR A 92 6.17 -1.29 3.49
C TYR A 92 6.88 -0.01 3.07
N GLY A 93 8.13 0.17 3.54
CA GLY A 93 8.97 1.30 3.20
C GLY A 93 9.01 2.40 4.25
N SER A 94 9.55 3.55 3.89
CA SER A 94 9.91 4.62 4.83
C SER A 94 8.74 5.40 5.43
N ILE A 95 7.58 5.44 4.74
CA ILE A 95 6.35 6.09 5.24
C ILE A 95 5.54 5.06 6.05
N SER A 96 6.09 4.63 7.18
CA SER A 96 5.57 3.49 7.94
C SER A 96 4.25 3.78 8.65
N ILE A 97 3.50 2.69 8.95
CA ILE A 97 2.27 2.75 9.76
C ILE A 97 2.55 3.35 11.13
N PHE A 98 3.67 2.99 11.76
CA PHE A 98 4.12 3.60 13.03
C PHE A 98 4.15 5.13 12.96
N LYS A 99 4.78 5.70 11.91
CA LYS A 99 4.86 7.16 11.75
C LYS A 99 3.49 7.81 11.57
N GLY A 100 2.61 7.17 10.81
CA GLY A 100 1.25 7.68 10.61
C GLY A 100 0.41 7.65 11.90
N LEU A 101 0.52 6.58 12.69
CA LEU A 101 -0.12 6.49 14.01
C LEU A 101 0.45 7.52 14.98
N LYS A 102 1.78 7.64 15.04
CA LYS A 102 2.45 8.64 15.88
C LYS A 102 2.04 10.07 15.53
N GLU A 103 1.95 10.42 14.25
CA GLU A 103 1.50 11.73 13.80
C GLU A 103 0.09 12.08 14.32
N LEU A 104 -0.83 11.10 14.29
CA LEU A 104 -2.19 11.30 14.80
C LEU A 104 -2.23 11.35 16.33
N ASP A 105 -1.46 10.53 17.01
CA ASP A 105 -1.33 10.54 18.46
C ASP A 105 -0.76 11.86 18.99
N ASP A 106 0.29 12.37 18.35
CA ASP A 106 0.89 13.66 18.67
C ASP A 106 -0.10 14.84 18.50
N LYS A 107 -1.14 14.67 17.66
CA LYS A 107 -2.28 15.58 17.50
C LYS A 107 -3.42 15.34 18.49
N GLY A 108 -3.25 14.44 19.46
CA GLY A 108 -4.25 14.11 20.49
C GLY A 108 -5.41 13.26 20.02
N VAL A 109 -5.32 12.62 18.83
CA VAL A 109 -6.37 11.75 18.30
C VAL A 109 -6.41 10.45 19.08
N LYS A 110 -7.60 10.06 19.59
CA LYS A 110 -7.82 8.82 20.35
C LYS A 110 -8.52 7.72 19.54
N ASN A 111 -9.36 8.12 18.59
CA ASN A 111 -10.14 7.19 17.76
C ASN A 111 -9.71 7.35 16.31
N ILE A 112 -9.17 6.30 15.72
CA ILE A 112 -8.61 6.32 14.37
C ILE A 112 -9.41 5.36 13.48
N THR A 113 -9.90 5.86 12.35
CA THR A 113 -10.43 5.02 11.28
C THR A 113 -9.32 4.74 10.29
N VAL A 114 -8.96 3.47 10.16
CA VAL A 114 -7.97 2.98 9.19
C VAL A 114 -8.67 2.70 7.86
N LEU A 115 -8.20 3.34 6.79
CA LEU A 115 -8.66 3.10 5.42
C LEU A 115 -7.53 2.46 4.63
N PRO A 116 -7.51 1.13 4.48
CA PRO A 116 -6.64 0.47 3.52
C PRO A 116 -7.08 0.83 2.11
N LEU A 117 -6.16 1.28 1.26
CA LEU A 117 -6.48 1.71 -0.11
C LEU A 117 -6.54 0.51 -1.07
N TYR A 118 -7.22 -0.55 -0.64
CA TYR A 118 -7.44 -1.77 -1.41
C TYR A 118 -8.94 -2.05 -1.48
N PRO A 119 -9.55 -1.92 -2.65
CA PRO A 119 -10.98 -2.22 -2.82
C PRO A 119 -11.31 -3.68 -2.54
N HIS A 120 -10.41 -4.59 -2.89
CA HIS A 120 -10.58 -6.03 -2.75
C HIS A 120 -9.80 -6.57 -1.55
N TYR A 121 -10.33 -7.63 -0.93
CA TYR A 121 -9.61 -8.38 0.08
C TYR A 121 -8.54 -9.26 -0.56
N ALA A 122 -7.36 -9.23 0.01
CA ALA A 122 -6.32 -10.24 -0.18
C ALA A 122 -5.42 -10.27 1.08
N MET A 123 -4.91 -11.44 1.43
CA MET A 123 -3.99 -11.60 2.57
C MET A 123 -2.75 -10.71 2.42
N SER A 124 -2.18 -10.67 1.21
CA SER A 124 -0.95 -9.94 0.89
C SER A 124 -1.13 -8.44 0.70
N SER A 125 -2.34 -7.90 0.82
CA SER A 125 -2.62 -6.47 0.69
C SER A 125 -3.46 -5.93 1.84
N TYR A 126 -4.77 -6.21 1.87
CA TYR A 126 -5.67 -5.71 2.89
C TYR A 126 -5.33 -6.25 4.29
N GLU A 127 -5.25 -7.59 4.42
CA GLU A 127 -5.06 -8.22 5.72
C GLU A 127 -3.71 -7.87 6.36
N THR A 128 -2.62 -7.87 5.58
CA THR A 128 -1.31 -7.50 6.11
C THR A 128 -1.27 -6.06 6.66
N VAL A 129 -2.06 -5.13 6.09
CA VAL A 129 -2.21 -3.77 6.62
C VAL A 129 -2.95 -3.79 7.95
N VAL A 130 -4.09 -4.50 8.01
CA VAL A 130 -4.92 -4.57 9.22
C VAL A 130 -4.14 -5.14 10.39
N GLU A 131 -3.46 -6.26 10.17
CA GLU A 131 -2.67 -6.92 11.21
C GLU A 131 -1.48 -6.07 11.65
N LYS A 132 -0.77 -5.43 10.70
CA LYS A 132 0.34 -4.53 11.07
C LYS A 132 -0.14 -3.34 11.91
N VAL A 133 -1.31 -2.78 11.61
CA VAL A 133 -1.91 -1.72 12.44
C VAL A 133 -2.23 -2.24 13.84
N LYS A 134 -2.83 -3.42 13.96
CA LYS A 134 -3.12 -4.04 15.26
C LYS A 134 -1.86 -4.25 16.10
N ASP A 135 -0.80 -4.75 15.47
CA ASP A 135 0.49 -4.99 16.13
C ASP A 135 1.12 -3.67 16.62
N GLU A 136 1.13 -2.63 15.77
CA GLU A 136 1.66 -1.32 16.14
C GLU A 136 0.85 -0.69 17.29
N VAL A 137 -0.47 -0.79 17.24
CA VAL A 137 -1.33 -0.27 18.31
C VAL A 137 -1.09 -1.03 19.60
N LYS A 138 -1.10 -2.37 19.56
CA LYS A 138 -0.86 -3.20 20.74
C LYS A 138 0.49 -2.90 21.40
N THR A 139 1.52 -2.66 20.59
CA THR A 139 2.89 -2.53 21.10
C THR A 139 3.22 -1.09 21.49
N ASN A 140 2.84 -0.11 20.68
CA ASN A 140 3.34 1.26 20.77
C ASN A 140 2.26 2.28 21.15
N PHE A 141 0.97 1.98 20.90
CA PHE A 141 -0.14 2.93 21.07
C PHE A 141 -1.38 2.26 21.71
N PRO A 142 -1.25 1.57 22.87
CA PRO A 142 -2.35 0.76 23.45
C PRO A 142 -3.58 1.58 23.87
N HIS A 143 -3.45 2.89 23.94
CA HIS A 143 -4.52 3.83 24.26
C HIS A 143 -5.37 4.24 23.04
N LEU A 144 -4.92 3.94 21.81
CA LEU A 144 -5.66 4.26 20.59
C LEU A 144 -6.74 3.23 20.31
N LYS A 145 -7.93 3.71 19.94
CA LYS A 145 -9.04 2.89 19.45
C LYS A 145 -9.06 2.88 17.92
N ILE A 146 -9.04 1.69 17.35
CA ILE A 146 -8.95 1.53 15.89
C ILE A 146 -10.24 0.91 15.37
N LYS A 147 -10.77 1.52 14.29
CA LYS A 147 -11.79 0.94 13.42
C LYS A 147 -11.20 0.83 12.01
N THR A 148 -11.34 -0.31 11.36
CA THR A 148 -10.89 -0.50 9.98
C THR A 148 -12.08 -0.48 9.02
N VAL A 149 -11.91 0.18 7.88
CA VAL A 149 -12.88 0.16 6.78
C VAL A 149 -12.74 -1.17 6.04
N GLU A 150 -13.85 -1.87 5.88
CA GLU A 150 -13.91 -3.14 5.14
C GLU A 150 -13.61 -2.94 3.65
N PRO A 151 -13.25 -4.02 2.92
CA PRO A 151 -13.10 -3.98 1.48
C PRO A 151 -14.35 -3.44 0.78
N PHE A 152 -14.17 -2.49 -0.12
CA PHE A 152 -15.27 -1.72 -0.73
C PHE A 152 -15.45 -1.99 -2.24
N TYR A 153 -15.03 -3.18 -2.70
CA TYR A 153 -15.12 -3.60 -4.10
C TYR A 153 -16.54 -3.56 -4.68
N ASN A 154 -17.56 -3.72 -3.85
CA ASN A 154 -18.98 -3.69 -4.22
C ASN A 154 -19.68 -2.36 -3.88
N ASP A 155 -18.96 -1.35 -3.42
CA ASP A 155 -19.52 -0.03 -3.18
C ASP A 155 -19.99 0.59 -4.50
N LYS A 156 -21.26 1.03 -4.54
CA LYS A 156 -21.87 1.57 -5.76
C LYS A 156 -21.09 2.77 -6.31
N LYS A 157 -20.65 3.70 -5.45
CA LYS A 157 -19.92 4.90 -5.90
C LYS A 157 -18.54 4.54 -6.46
N TYR A 158 -17.90 3.53 -5.88
CA TYR A 158 -16.64 3.01 -6.40
C TYR A 158 -16.83 2.38 -7.79
N ILE A 159 -17.87 1.55 -7.97
CA ILE A 159 -18.19 0.93 -9.26
C ILE A 159 -18.56 1.99 -10.28
N ASP A 160 -19.41 2.95 -9.94
CA ASP A 160 -19.80 4.05 -10.84
C ASP A 160 -18.56 4.87 -11.29
N LEU A 161 -17.62 5.11 -10.36
CA LEU A 161 -16.36 5.80 -10.69
C LEU A 161 -15.52 5.00 -11.70
N LEU A 162 -15.39 3.69 -11.51
CA LEU A 162 -14.67 2.81 -12.43
C LEU A 162 -15.35 2.79 -13.81
N CYS A 163 -16.68 2.62 -13.84
CA CYS A 163 -17.44 2.64 -15.08
C CYS A 163 -17.25 3.96 -15.85
N ASN A 164 -17.31 5.09 -15.16
CA ASN A 164 -17.09 6.40 -15.78
C ASN A 164 -15.66 6.54 -16.32
N LYS A 165 -14.67 6.05 -15.57
CA LYS A 165 -13.28 6.05 -16.02
C LYS A 165 -13.07 5.16 -17.25
N ILE A 166 -13.64 3.96 -17.26
CA ILE A 166 -13.60 3.05 -18.40
C ILE A 166 -14.26 3.71 -19.61
N LYS A 167 -15.51 4.16 -19.50
CA LYS A 167 -16.25 4.85 -20.56
C LYS A 167 -15.47 6.01 -21.16
N SER A 168 -14.88 6.88 -20.32
CA SER A 168 -14.10 8.03 -20.79
C SER A 168 -12.83 7.64 -21.55
N THR A 169 -12.32 6.44 -21.32
CA THR A 169 -11.11 5.93 -21.98
C THR A 169 -11.48 5.27 -23.31
N ILE A 170 -12.49 4.38 -23.30
CA ILE A 170 -12.88 3.61 -24.48
C ILE A 170 -13.65 4.44 -25.52
N SER A 171 -14.36 5.51 -25.11
CA SER A 171 -15.07 6.39 -26.05
C SER A 171 -14.19 7.05 -27.12
N LYS A 172 -12.87 6.98 -26.95
CA LYS A 172 -11.87 7.54 -27.88
C LYS A 172 -11.21 6.48 -28.77
N ILE A 173 -11.62 5.25 -28.65
CA ILE A 173 -10.99 4.08 -29.29
C ILE A 173 -12.10 3.28 -29.96
N ASP A 174 -11.88 2.90 -31.21
CA ASP A 174 -12.74 1.89 -31.87
C ASP A 174 -12.35 0.51 -31.33
N TYR A 175 -13.33 -0.26 -30.85
CA TYR A 175 -13.08 -1.57 -30.21
C TYR A 175 -14.29 -2.51 -30.35
N ASP A 176 -14.04 -3.78 -30.51
CA ASP A 176 -15.05 -4.83 -30.52
C ASP A 176 -15.24 -5.46 -29.14
N HIS A 177 -14.13 -5.57 -28.35
CA HIS A 177 -14.13 -6.26 -27.06
C HIS A 177 -13.32 -5.51 -26.02
N ILE A 178 -13.71 -5.66 -24.76
CA ILE A 178 -12.96 -5.18 -23.59
C ILE A 178 -12.41 -6.39 -22.84
N LEU A 179 -11.10 -6.44 -22.67
CA LEU A 179 -10.44 -7.46 -21.85
C LEU A 179 -10.05 -6.87 -20.49
N PHE A 180 -10.63 -7.42 -19.42
CA PHE A 180 -10.20 -7.10 -18.05
C PHE A 180 -9.04 -7.97 -17.63
N SER A 181 -7.92 -7.35 -17.21
CA SER A 181 -6.77 -8.06 -16.65
C SER A 181 -6.69 -7.83 -15.15
N TYR A 182 -6.59 -8.92 -14.40
CA TYR A 182 -6.47 -8.92 -12.94
C TYR A 182 -5.14 -9.53 -12.52
N HIS A 183 -4.66 -9.11 -11.35
CA HIS A 183 -3.43 -9.63 -10.74
C HIS A 183 -3.79 -10.51 -9.53
#